data_b56c8c2b6fee2bdffa2ed2621beeaaba
#
_entry.id   b56c8c2b6fee2bdffa2ed2621beeaaba
#
_cell.length_a   1.000
_cell.length_b   1.000
_cell.length_c   1.000
_cell.angle_alpha   90.00
_cell.angle_beta   90.00
_cell.angle_gamma   90.00
#
_symmetry.space_group_name_H-M   'P 1'
#
loop_
_entity.id
_entity.type
_entity.pdbx_description
1 polymer ?
#
loop_
_entity_poly.entity_id
_entity_poly.type
_entity_poly.pdbx_seq_one_letter_code
_entity_poly.pdbx_strand_id
1 'polypeptide(L)'
;MHEAWLPREHPLHRPRHGAKQYVALVCAFLFFAAPVLAWTLGARAKPLENRPLASFPSVTEGWGFFTGLNDWASDRLAFRPQAVHAVEGISEGVFGEPAPHGSEPGGTPVGGGGGGEQPPSTPDPALFPDVIRGEDGWLFLGHDVSYKCLPDMELDRIITGLRRWRSVVEASGREFRLVIAPDKSTVYSEHMPDEYVGRDCMRRLRSEFWRRVPEATGAIDMRPTLRELDRRRDDPVFTKIDTHWRHAGGLAMVRRLAESLDPGVTTTWKVEPGRTYQHRADIPALVGKDREWTVRSYSLAPDGGADNTRFLGSDFQEPLRLESRARPGMIDEPTRMIADSFTQFASPYLAASFSDITIAHPDNVLSDPEGVGRMLAEGEVVTFEFSERFLAGGRYAMLAPDMAERVGEILKRNPV
;
A
#
# COMPACT_ATOMS: atom_id res chain seq x y z
N MET A 1 11.23 -6.35 54.78
CA MET A 1 11.34 -4.97 55.30
C MET A 1 11.65 -4.08 54.06
N HIS A 2 10.91 -2.97 53.87
CA HIS A 2 11.13 -2.13 52.69
C HIS A 2 12.42 -1.32 52.86
N GLU A 3 13.25 -1.18 51.80
CA GLU A 3 14.56 -0.50 51.84
C GLU A 3 14.52 0.94 52.41
N ALA A 4 13.41 1.64 52.26
CA ALA A 4 13.19 2.98 52.83
C ALA A 4 13.05 3.00 54.38
N TRP A 5 12.91 1.86 55.05
CA TRP A 5 12.79 1.71 56.52
C TRP A 5 14.11 1.31 57.16
N LEU A 6 15.16 1.11 56.34
CA LEU A 6 16.49 0.86 56.85
C LEU A 6 17.12 2.16 57.41
N PRO A 7 18.03 2.08 58.39
CA PRO A 7 18.78 3.26 58.86
C PRO A 7 19.49 3.97 57.70
N ARG A 8 19.63 5.28 57.79
CA ARG A 8 20.26 6.09 56.70
C ARG A 8 21.69 5.67 56.38
N GLU A 9 22.40 5.09 57.33
CA GLU A 9 23.77 4.60 57.18
C GLU A 9 23.81 3.22 56.51
N HIS A 10 22.69 2.56 56.30
CA HIS A 10 22.63 1.22 55.72
C HIS A 10 22.88 1.31 54.20
N PRO A 11 23.78 0.50 53.60
CA PRO A 11 24.13 0.58 52.20
C PRO A 11 22.97 0.38 51.21
N LEU A 12 21.87 -0.25 51.65
CA LEU A 12 20.64 -0.46 50.87
C LEU A 12 19.54 0.58 51.20
N HIS A 13 19.83 1.62 52.03
CA HIS A 13 18.86 2.66 52.30
C HIS A 13 18.60 3.50 51.06
N ARG A 14 17.40 3.46 50.53
CA ARG A 14 16.95 4.32 49.43
C ARG A 14 15.85 5.24 49.90
N PRO A 15 16.06 6.57 49.94
CA PRO A 15 15.02 7.50 50.33
C PRO A 15 13.83 7.41 49.40
N ARG A 16 12.65 7.28 49.92
CA ARG A 16 11.40 7.16 49.13
C ARG A 16 11.13 8.37 48.24
N HIS A 17 11.61 9.54 48.58
CA HIS A 17 11.34 10.81 47.92
C HIS A 17 12.57 11.72 47.97
N GLY A 18 13.57 11.45 47.15
CA GLY A 18 14.68 12.38 46.92
C GLY A 18 14.39 13.34 45.75
N ALA A 19 15.05 14.50 45.72
CA ALA A 19 14.90 15.50 44.65
C ALA A 19 15.07 14.89 43.25
N LYS A 20 15.92 13.87 43.11
CA LYS A 20 16.11 13.13 41.84
C LYS A 20 14.85 12.39 41.35
N GLN A 21 13.98 11.96 42.25
CA GLN A 21 12.72 11.30 41.91
C GLN A 21 11.69 12.28 41.37
N TYR A 22 11.66 13.53 41.86
CA TYR A 22 10.80 14.56 41.30
C TYR A 22 11.16 14.88 39.85
N VAL A 23 12.46 14.95 39.53
CA VAL A 23 12.92 15.16 38.15
C VAL A 23 12.47 13.99 37.26
N ALA A 24 12.65 12.74 37.71
CA ALA A 24 12.19 11.56 36.98
C ALA A 24 10.66 11.55 36.80
N LEU A 25 9.89 11.89 37.84
CA LEU A 25 8.43 12.00 37.73
C LEU A 25 7.99 13.11 36.78
N VAL A 26 8.64 14.28 36.80
CA VAL A 26 8.35 15.38 35.89
C VAL A 26 8.68 14.96 34.45
N CYS A 27 9.84 14.33 34.22
CA CYS A 27 10.21 13.81 32.90
C CYS A 27 9.20 12.75 32.40
N ALA A 28 8.81 11.80 33.25
CA ALA A 28 7.81 10.80 32.94
C ALA A 28 6.45 11.44 32.62
N PHE A 29 6.00 12.39 33.45
CA PHE A 29 4.75 13.11 33.22
C PHE A 29 4.78 13.87 31.89
N LEU A 30 5.85 14.62 31.62
CA LEU A 30 6.00 15.35 30.35
C LEU A 30 6.02 14.39 29.15
N PHE A 31 6.71 13.27 29.28
CA PHE A 31 6.78 12.26 28.21
C PHE A 31 5.40 11.67 27.90
N PHE A 32 4.64 11.26 28.91
CA PHE A 32 3.30 10.68 28.70
C PHE A 32 2.23 11.72 28.39
N ALA A 33 2.36 12.96 28.89
CA ALA A 33 1.41 14.04 28.60
C ALA A 33 1.64 14.69 27.23
N ALA A 34 2.88 14.66 26.69
CA ALA A 34 3.24 15.34 25.44
C ALA A 34 2.35 14.96 24.25
N PRO A 35 2.02 13.67 23.97
CA PRO A 35 1.15 13.32 22.86
C PRO A 35 -0.25 13.90 23.00
N VAL A 36 -0.81 13.87 24.21
CA VAL A 36 -2.15 14.40 24.49
C VAL A 36 -2.17 15.92 24.37
N LEU A 37 -1.16 16.60 24.91
CA LEU A 37 -1.01 18.05 24.79
C LEU A 37 -0.85 18.48 23.34
N ALA A 38 -0.01 17.79 22.58
CA ALA A 38 0.15 18.08 21.17
C ALA A 38 -1.16 17.92 20.40
N TRP A 39 -1.92 16.87 20.67
CA TRP A 39 -3.22 16.65 20.05
C TRP A 39 -4.24 17.75 20.41
N THR A 40 -4.30 18.18 21.66
CA THR A 40 -5.19 19.27 22.11
C THR A 40 -4.80 20.62 21.51
N LEU A 41 -3.49 20.82 21.24
CA LEU A 41 -2.97 22.01 20.55
C LEU A 41 -3.11 21.95 19.01
N GLY A 42 -3.78 20.92 18.49
CA GLY A 42 -4.09 20.82 17.06
C GLY A 42 -3.10 20.01 16.25
N ALA A 43 -2.06 19.42 16.85
CA ALA A 43 -1.20 18.49 16.12
C ALA A 43 -2.00 17.25 15.73
N ARG A 44 -1.89 16.85 14.45
CA ARG A 44 -2.54 15.65 13.93
C ARG A 44 -1.47 14.76 13.29
N ALA A 45 -1.62 13.46 13.50
CA ALA A 45 -0.80 12.48 12.83
C ALA A 45 -1.04 12.56 11.31
N LYS A 46 0.05 12.47 10.55
CA LYS A 46 -0.02 12.32 9.09
C LYS A 46 0.30 10.87 8.77
N PRO A 47 -0.38 10.27 7.78
CA PRO A 47 0.01 8.97 7.27
C PRO A 47 1.47 8.99 6.83
N LEU A 48 2.28 8.08 7.35
CA LEU A 48 3.68 7.88 6.92
C LEU A 48 3.74 6.96 5.71
N GLU A 49 2.77 6.07 5.61
CA GLU A 49 2.53 5.15 4.52
C GLU A 49 1.28 5.61 3.77
N ASN A 50 1.17 5.29 2.49
CA ASN A 50 -0.04 5.60 1.69
C ASN A 50 -1.22 4.69 2.11
N ARG A 51 -1.47 4.57 3.41
CA ARG A 51 -2.61 3.87 4.00
C ARG A 51 -3.35 4.78 4.97
N PRO A 52 -4.66 4.63 5.12
CA PRO A 52 -5.41 5.35 6.13
C PRO A 52 -4.90 4.98 7.53
N LEU A 53 -4.98 5.95 8.45
CA LEU A 53 -4.65 5.70 9.86
C LEU A 53 -5.62 4.69 10.46
N ALA A 54 -5.12 3.77 11.28
CA ALA A 54 -5.93 2.77 11.94
C ALA A 54 -7.15 3.40 12.66
N SER A 55 -8.32 2.82 12.46
CA SER A 55 -9.57 3.22 13.13
C SER A 55 -9.52 2.81 14.60
N PHE A 56 -10.29 3.51 15.46
CA PHE A 56 -10.42 3.10 16.85
C PHE A 56 -11.11 1.73 16.92
N PRO A 57 -10.50 0.72 17.56
CA PRO A 57 -11.05 -0.63 17.59
C PRO A 57 -12.37 -0.69 18.38
N SER A 58 -13.25 -1.59 17.99
CA SER A 58 -14.52 -1.79 18.68
C SER A 58 -14.32 -2.62 19.96
N VAL A 59 -14.93 -2.20 21.05
CA VAL A 59 -14.93 -2.96 22.32
C VAL A 59 -15.59 -4.34 22.20
N THR A 60 -16.35 -4.57 21.12
CA THR A 60 -17.01 -5.84 20.84
C THR A 60 -16.06 -6.90 20.22
N GLU A 61 -14.85 -6.49 19.83
CA GLU A 61 -13.85 -7.39 19.21
C GLU A 61 -13.10 -8.27 20.23
N GLY A 62 -13.44 -8.19 21.50
CA GLY A 62 -12.82 -8.99 22.55
C GLY A 62 -11.31 -8.72 22.67
N TRP A 63 -10.46 -9.74 22.48
CA TRP A 63 -9.00 -9.56 22.54
C TRP A 63 -8.46 -8.69 21.40
N GLY A 64 -9.12 -8.67 20.25
CA GLY A 64 -8.80 -7.81 19.11
C GLY A 64 -8.84 -6.32 19.44
N PHE A 65 -9.64 -5.90 20.44
CA PHE A 65 -9.65 -4.54 20.94
C PHE A 65 -8.26 -4.09 21.44
N PHE A 66 -7.57 -4.93 22.20
CA PHE A 66 -6.28 -4.56 22.79
C PHE A 66 -5.15 -4.51 21.74
N THR A 67 -5.17 -5.39 20.75
CA THR A 67 -4.20 -5.35 19.65
C THR A 67 -4.46 -4.17 18.71
N GLY A 68 -5.71 -3.94 18.33
CA GLY A 68 -6.11 -2.78 17.51
C GLY A 68 -5.88 -1.44 18.19
N LEU A 69 -5.97 -1.39 19.54
CA LEU A 69 -5.67 -0.18 20.31
C LEU A 69 -4.19 0.23 20.18
N ASN A 70 -3.28 -0.75 20.14
CA ASN A 70 -1.85 -0.49 19.94
C ASN A 70 -1.59 0.12 18.56
N ASP A 71 -2.19 -0.43 17.51
CA ASP A 71 -2.04 0.05 16.13
C ASP A 71 -2.63 1.44 15.98
N TRP A 72 -3.83 1.66 16.50
CA TRP A 72 -4.46 2.97 16.54
C TRP A 72 -3.62 4.02 17.27
N ALA A 73 -3.09 3.68 18.46
CA ALA A 73 -2.26 4.59 19.24
C ALA A 73 -0.95 4.93 18.52
N SER A 74 -0.29 3.93 17.94
CA SER A 74 0.97 4.10 17.21
C SER A 74 0.79 4.99 15.97
N ASP A 75 -0.29 4.80 15.22
CA ASP A 75 -0.59 5.60 14.03
C ASP A 75 -0.95 7.05 14.37
N ARG A 76 -1.51 7.30 15.54
CA ARG A 76 -1.94 8.64 15.98
C ARG A 76 -0.91 9.42 16.78
N LEU A 77 0.30 8.89 16.93
CA LEU A 77 1.40 9.63 17.54
C LEU A 77 1.82 10.79 16.61
N ALA A 78 1.49 12.01 17.01
CA ALA A 78 1.79 13.23 16.24
C ALA A 78 3.28 13.44 15.97
N PHE A 79 4.16 12.81 16.76
CA PHE A 79 5.63 12.92 16.66
C PHE A 79 6.29 11.71 15.99
N ARG A 80 5.52 10.76 15.45
CA ARG A 80 6.09 9.55 14.83
C ARG A 80 7.12 9.88 13.74
N PRO A 81 6.87 10.80 12.78
CA PRO A 81 7.87 11.18 11.79
C PRO A 81 9.15 11.75 12.42
N GLN A 82 8.99 12.64 13.40
CA GLN A 82 10.14 13.26 14.08
C GLN A 82 10.95 12.26 14.90
N ALA A 83 10.27 11.28 15.53
CA ALA A 83 10.93 10.21 16.27
C ALA A 83 11.76 9.32 15.34
N VAL A 84 11.23 8.95 14.17
CA VAL A 84 11.95 8.17 13.14
C VAL A 84 13.18 8.95 12.67
N HIS A 85 13.03 10.23 12.31
CA HIS A 85 14.16 11.10 11.94
C HIS A 85 15.23 11.22 13.04
N ALA A 86 14.81 11.34 14.29
CA ALA A 86 15.73 11.45 15.42
C ALA A 86 16.52 10.15 15.64
N VAL A 87 15.83 8.99 15.58
CA VAL A 87 16.48 7.68 15.72
C VAL A 87 17.50 7.45 14.61
N GLU A 88 17.15 7.73 13.35
CA GLU A 88 18.07 7.62 12.22
C GLU A 88 19.26 8.57 12.38
N GLY A 89 19.01 9.84 12.72
CA GLY A 89 20.08 10.84 12.92
C GLY A 89 21.03 10.47 14.07
N ILE A 90 20.54 9.89 15.17
CA ILE A 90 21.37 9.40 16.27
C ILE A 90 22.16 8.17 15.82
N SER A 91 21.53 7.23 15.12
CA SER A 91 22.18 6.00 14.67
C SER A 91 23.31 6.30 13.69
N GLU A 92 23.05 7.08 12.64
CA GLU A 92 24.09 7.48 11.68
C GLU A 92 25.16 8.40 12.30
N GLY A 93 24.74 9.37 13.15
CA GLY A 93 25.67 10.34 13.73
C GLY A 93 26.55 9.83 14.86
N VAL A 94 26.09 8.84 15.63
CA VAL A 94 26.79 8.30 16.80
C VAL A 94 27.46 6.97 16.49
N PHE A 95 26.77 6.09 15.77
CA PHE A 95 27.23 4.74 15.50
C PHE A 95 27.79 4.55 14.09
N GLY A 96 27.57 5.51 13.18
CA GLY A 96 28.00 5.44 11.78
C GLY A 96 27.19 4.45 10.94
N GLU A 97 26.11 3.91 11.50
CA GLU A 97 25.25 2.91 10.86
C GLU A 97 23.80 3.42 10.85
N PRO A 98 23.03 3.13 9.79
CA PRO A 98 21.61 3.47 9.76
C PRO A 98 20.87 2.75 10.90
N ALA A 99 19.83 3.38 11.44
CA ALA A 99 19.01 2.77 12.48
C ALA A 99 18.46 1.40 12.01
N PRO A 100 18.45 0.37 12.87
CA PRO A 100 17.82 -0.90 12.55
C PRO A 100 16.31 -0.74 12.51
N HIS A 101 15.78 -0.41 11.35
CA HIS A 101 14.35 -0.45 11.06
C HIS A 101 13.96 -1.87 10.64
N GLY A 102 13.71 -2.75 11.60
CA GLY A 102 13.57 -4.18 11.43
C GLY A 102 14.90 -4.92 11.65
N SER A 103 14.80 -6.16 12.09
CA SER A 103 15.96 -6.98 12.49
C SER A 103 16.90 -7.20 11.34
N GLU A 104 18.19 -6.91 11.53
CA GLU A 104 19.25 -7.34 10.63
C GLU A 104 19.29 -8.88 10.52
N PRO A 105 19.59 -9.47 9.34
CA PRO A 105 19.84 -10.89 9.21
C PRO A 105 21.23 -11.18 9.84
N GLY A 106 21.25 -11.46 11.14
CA GLY A 106 22.50 -11.76 11.85
C GLY A 106 22.46 -11.57 13.36
N GLY A 107 21.40 -10.93 13.89
CA GLY A 107 21.17 -10.86 15.32
C GLY A 107 20.72 -12.22 15.85
N THR A 108 21.62 -13.00 16.45
CA THR A 108 21.27 -14.20 17.21
C THR A 108 20.27 -13.84 18.31
N PRO A 109 19.10 -14.50 18.41
CA PRO A 109 18.22 -14.35 19.55
C PRO A 109 18.95 -14.86 20.80
N VAL A 110 19.25 -13.99 21.74
CA VAL A 110 19.70 -14.40 23.06
C VAL A 110 18.51 -14.95 23.82
N GLY A 111 18.36 -16.26 23.88
CA GLY A 111 17.38 -16.90 24.75
C GLY A 111 17.08 -18.36 24.44
N GLY A 112 17.70 -19.25 25.20
CA GLY A 112 17.09 -20.49 25.72
C GLY A 112 16.94 -21.69 24.79
N GLY A 113 17.82 -22.65 25.01
CA GLY A 113 17.78 -23.96 24.36
C GLY A 113 16.53 -24.78 24.67
N GLY A 114 16.19 -25.62 23.69
CA GLY A 114 15.19 -26.66 23.80
C GLY A 114 14.96 -27.30 22.44
N GLY A 115 15.65 -28.43 22.16
CA GLY A 115 15.47 -29.19 20.94
C GLY A 115 14.05 -29.80 20.86
N GLY A 116 13.41 -29.58 19.77
CA GLY A 116 12.20 -30.24 19.30
C GLY A 116 11.96 -29.74 17.89
N GLU A 117 11.86 -30.65 16.91
CA GLU A 117 11.42 -30.31 15.56
C GLU A 117 9.99 -29.80 15.63
N GLN A 118 9.87 -28.48 15.67
CA GLN A 118 8.60 -27.79 15.48
C GLN A 118 8.34 -27.68 13.97
N PRO A 119 7.03 -27.80 13.55
CA PRO A 119 6.65 -27.47 12.18
C PRO A 119 7.11 -26.03 11.87
N PRO A 120 7.33 -25.67 10.58
CA PRO A 120 7.88 -24.38 10.23
C PRO A 120 6.99 -23.29 10.85
N SER A 121 7.49 -22.66 11.91
CA SER A 121 6.81 -21.59 12.61
C SER A 121 6.60 -20.44 11.64
N THR A 122 5.39 -19.91 11.59
CA THR A 122 5.09 -18.63 10.92
C THR A 122 6.15 -17.62 11.38
N PRO A 123 6.86 -16.95 10.44
CA PRO A 123 7.89 -16.00 10.84
C PRO A 123 7.29 -14.93 11.76
N ASP A 124 8.04 -14.52 12.77
CA ASP A 124 7.62 -13.41 13.64
C ASP A 124 7.47 -12.14 12.80
N PRO A 125 6.29 -11.49 12.81
CA PRO A 125 6.08 -10.23 12.08
C PRO A 125 7.12 -9.15 12.39
N ALA A 126 7.61 -9.10 13.62
CA ALA A 126 8.63 -8.14 14.06
C ALA A 126 10.01 -8.32 13.38
N LEU A 127 10.23 -9.44 12.72
CA LEU A 127 11.50 -9.71 12.02
C LEU A 127 11.54 -9.09 10.61
N PHE A 128 10.40 -8.68 10.04
CA PHE A 128 10.37 -8.10 8.71
C PHE A 128 10.71 -6.61 8.75
N PRO A 129 11.72 -6.15 8.01
CA PRO A 129 12.07 -4.74 7.95
C PRO A 129 11.02 -3.95 7.14
N ASP A 130 10.81 -2.67 7.48
CA ASP A 130 9.97 -1.77 6.68
C ASP A 130 10.57 -1.51 5.30
N VAL A 131 11.91 -1.48 5.22
CA VAL A 131 12.66 -1.23 3.99
C VAL A 131 13.74 -2.27 3.80
N ILE A 132 13.76 -2.92 2.63
CA ILE A 132 14.83 -3.82 2.21
C ILE A 132 15.78 -3.03 1.30
N ARG A 133 17.06 -2.97 1.69
CA ARG A 133 18.10 -2.31 0.91
C ARG A 133 18.65 -3.30 -0.12
N GLY A 134 18.43 -3.00 -1.38
CA GLY A 134 18.96 -3.75 -2.50
C GLY A 134 20.29 -3.21 -3.02
N GLU A 135 20.75 -3.77 -4.12
CA GLU A 135 21.99 -3.37 -4.78
C GLU A 135 21.86 -2.00 -5.47
N ASP A 136 22.98 -1.33 -5.72
CA ASP A 136 23.06 -0.06 -6.46
C ASP A 136 22.11 1.05 -5.97
N GLY A 137 21.75 1.05 -4.70
CA GLY A 137 20.88 2.05 -4.09
C GLY A 137 19.39 1.82 -4.36
N TRP A 138 18.99 0.63 -4.79
CA TRP A 138 17.59 0.22 -4.84
C TRP A 138 17.05 0.03 -3.43
N LEU A 139 15.86 0.53 -3.19
CA LEU A 139 15.09 0.33 -1.96
C LEU A 139 13.80 -0.39 -2.31
N PHE A 140 13.46 -1.40 -1.54
CA PHE A 140 12.21 -2.16 -1.70
C PHE A 140 11.36 -2.03 -0.44
N LEU A 141 10.06 -1.98 -0.61
CA LEU A 141 9.12 -1.95 0.50
C LEU A 141 9.11 -3.32 1.21
N GLY A 142 9.28 -3.33 2.52
CA GLY A 142 9.24 -4.57 3.30
C GLY A 142 7.89 -5.29 3.22
N HIS A 143 6.81 -4.55 3.03
CA HIS A 143 5.47 -5.10 2.82
C HIS A 143 5.34 -5.95 1.55
N ASP A 144 6.18 -5.74 0.53
CA ASP A 144 6.22 -6.63 -0.64
C ASP A 144 6.54 -8.08 -0.25
N VAL A 145 7.25 -8.27 0.87
CA VAL A 145 7.64 -9.58 1.40
C VAL A 145 6.73 -10.00 2.55
N SER A 146 6.59 -9.14 3.57
CA SER A 146 5.85 -9.49 4.80
C SER A 146 4.39 -9.83 4.53
N TYR A 147 3.69 -9.10 3.66
CA TYR A 147 2.28 -9.37 3.35
C TYR A 147 2.09 -10.71 2.65
N LYS A 148 3.01 -11.08 1.76
CA LYS A 148 2.96 -12.40 1.13
C LYS A 148 3.26 -13.52 2.12
N CYS A 149 4.22 -13.31 3.03
CA CYS A 149 4.64 -14.33 4.00
C CYS A 149 3.71 -14.45 5.22
N LEU A 150 2.94 -13.42 5.51
CA LEU A 150 1.98 -13.32 6.59
C LEU A 150 0.62 -12.88 6.04
N PRO A 151 0.00 -13.67 5.16
CA PRO A 151 -1.25 -13.25 4.52
C PRO A 151 -2.40 -13.29 5.52
N ASP A 152 -3.30 -12.30 5.45
CA ASP A 152 -4.56 -12.29 6.21
C ASP A 152 -5.59 -13.28 5.63
N MET A 153 -5.41 -13.65 4.35
CA MET A 153 -6.30 -14.54 3.64
C MET A 153 -5.52 -15.50 2.75
N GLU A 154 -5.85 -16.76 2.79
CA GLU A 154 -5.27 -17.80 1.94
C GLU A 154 -5.59 -17.55 0.45
N LEU A 155 -4.66 -17.92 -0.43
CA LEU A 155 -4.75 -17.66 -1.87
C LEU A 155 -6.03 -18.19 -2.51
N ASP A 156 -6.54 -19.33 -2.06
CA ASP A 156 -7.80 -19.91 -2.57
C ASP A 156 -9.01 -19.04 -2.23
N ARG A 157 -9.01 -18.42 -1.07
CA ARG A 157 -10.05 -17.47 -0.67
C ARG A 157 -9.98 -16.18 -1.48
N ILE A 158 -8.76 -15.67 -1.74
CA ILE A 158 -8.53 -14.51 -2.60
C ILE A 158 -9.09 -14.77 -4.00
N ILE A 159 -8.74 -15.90 -4.62
CA ILE A 159 -9.25 -16.30 -5.94
C ILE A 159 -10.78 -16.42 -5.92
N THR A 160 -11.33 -17.04 -4.87
CA THR A 160 -12.79 -17.19 -4.72
C THR A 160 -13.48 -15.82 -4.58
N GLY A 161 -12.93 -14.90 -3.79
CA GLY A 161 -13.43 -13.54 -3.64
C GLY A 161 -13.43 -12.77 -4.97
N LEU A 162 -12.33 -12.81 -5.71
CA LEU A 162 -12.23 -12.17 -7.02
C LEU A 162 -13.23 -12.73 -8.04
N ARG A 163 -13.38 -14.06 -8.07
CA ARG A 163 -14.39 -14.71 -8.94
C ARG A 163 -15.81 -14.34 -8.54
N ARG A 164 -16.08 -14.20 -7.25
CA ARG A 164 -17.41 -13.77 -6.76
C ARG A 164 -17.70 -12.34 -7.21
N TRP A 165 -16.75 -11.42 -7.07
CA TRP A 165 -16.88 -10.07 -7.58
C TRP A 165 -17.17 -10.03 -9.08
N ARG A 166 -16.39 -10.76 -9.89
CA ARG A 166 -16.66 -10.91 -11.32
C ARG A 166 -18.08 -11.40 -11.56
N SER A 167 -18.48 -12.48 -10.88
CA SER A 167 -19.80 -13.11 -11.09
C SER A 167 -20.94 -12.15 -10.78
N VAL A 168 -20.88 -11.37 -9.68
CA VAL A 168 -21.98 -10.46 -9.33
C VAL A 168 -22.05 -9.25 -10.26
N VAL A 169 -20.91 -8.78 -10.77
CA VAL A 169 -20.83 -7.69 -11.76
C VAL A 169 -21.39 -8.18 -13.10
N GLU A 170 -20.89 -9.29 -13.64
CA GLU A 170 -21.31 -9.82 -14.92
C GLU A 170 -22.78 -10.30 -14.92
N ALA A 171 -23.29 -10.82 -13.79
CA ALA A 171 -24.68 -11.19 -13.63
C ALA A 171 -25.64 -9.99 -13.71
N SER A 172 -25.16 -8.76 -13.56
CA SER A 172 -25.92 -7.53 -13.73
C SER A 172 -25.88 -6.96 -15.16
N GLY A 173 -25.25 -7.67 -16.10
CA GLY A 173 -25.06 -7.27 -17.50
C GLY A 173 -23.80 -6.43 -17.75
N ARG A 174 -23.04 -6.06 -16.70
CA ARG A 174 -21.84 -5.22 -16.80
C ARG A 174 -20.61 -6.00 -17.20
N GLU A 175 -19.72 -5.33 -17.90
CA GLU A 175 -18.40 -5.88 -18.19
C GLU A 175 -17.47 -5.75 -16.98
N PHE A 176 -16.66 -6.79 -16.69
CA PHE A 176 -15.70 -6.78 -15.59
C PHE A 176 -14.27 -6.92 -16.07
N ARG A 177 -13.36 -6.07 -15.59
CA ARG A 177 -11.92 -6.20 -15.79
C ARG A 177 -11.18 -6.11 -14.46
N LEU A 178 -10.13 -6.92 -14.35
CA LEU A 178 -9.20 -6.91 -13.21
C LEU A 178 -7.78 -6.69 -13.76
N VAL A 179 -7.09 -5.70 -13.23
CA VAL A 179 -5.67 -5.43 -13.49
C VAL A 179 -4.88 -5.70 -12.22
N ILE A 180 -3.74 -6.37 -12.33
CA ILE A 180 -2.82 -6.56 -11.21
C ILE A 180 -1.53 -5.79 -11.51
N ALA A 181 -1.25 -4.78 -10.65
CA ALA A 181 0.00 -4.04 -10.65
C ALA A 181 1.07 -4.85 -9.90
N PRO A 182 2.13 -5.32 -10.58
CA PRO A 182 3.20 -6.06 -9.89
C PRO A 182 4.01 -5.13 -9.00
N ASP A 183 4.49 -5.65 -7.88
CA ASP A 183 5.40 -4.95 -7.00
C ASP A 183 6.75 -4.70 -7.68
N LYS A 184 7.45 -3.66 -7.25
CA LYS A 184 8.82 -3.38 -7.70
C LYS A 184 9.75 -4.57 -7.47
N SER A 185 9.64 -5.22 -6.33
CA SER A 185 10.40 -6.43 -5.98
C SER A 185 10.12 -7.63 -6.89
N THR A 186 9.01 -7.62 -7.63
CA THR A 186 8.67 -8.64 -8.63
C THR A 186 9.25 -8.30 -10.01
N VAL A 187 9.25 -7.02 -10.37
CA VAL A 187 9.76 -6.56 -11.69
C VAL A 187 11.29 -6.49 -11.69
N TYR A 188 11.91 -6.03 -10.58
CA TYR A 188 13.36 -5.83 -10.41
C TYR A 188 13.94 -6.72 -9.31
N SER A 189 13.54 -7.99 -9.31
CA SER A 189 14.00 -8.96 -8.31
C SER A 189 15.51 -9.21 -8.32
N GLU A 190 16.19 -8.90 -9.42
CA GLU A 190 17.63 -8.98 -9.60
C GLU A 190 18.41 -7.95 -8.79
N HIS A 191 17.77 -6.86 -8.36
CA HIS A 191 18.38 -5.85 -7.50
C HIS A 191 18.08 -6.06 -6.01
N MET A 192 17.29 -7.07 -5.66
CA MET A 192 17.10 -7.44 -4.26
C MET A 192 18.38 -8.11 -3.71
N PRO A 193 18.68 -7.95 -2.41
CA PRO A 193 19.84 -8.59 -1.84
C PRO A 193 19.71 -10.12 -1.87
N ASP A 194 20.85 -10.81 -1.85
CA ASP A 194 20.86 -12.27 -1.86
C ASP A 194 20.20 -12.89 -0.63
N GLU A 195 20.27 -12.21 0.52
CA GLU A 195 19.68 -12.68 1.77
C GLU A 195 18.80 -11.58 2.41
N TYR A 196 17.58 -11.92 2.76
CA TYR A 196 16.65 -11.08 3.54
C TYR A 196 15.58 -11.94 4.20
N VAL A 197 14.98 -11.41 5.26
CA VAL A 197 13.92 -12.12 6.00
C VAL A 197 12.73 -12.39 5.07
N GLY A 198 12.28 -13.64 5.03
CA GLY A 198 11.15 -14.06 4.19
C GLY A 198 11.46 -14.34 2.73
N ARG A 199 12.74 -14.35 2.30
CA ARG A 199 13.15 -14.56 0.90
C ARG A 199 12.51 -15.81 0.26
N ASP A 200 12.65 -16.96 0.89
CA ASP A 200 12.17 -18.23 0.31
C ASP A 200 10.64 -18.31 0.32
N CYS A 201 10.02 -17.80 1.38
CA CYS A 201 8.58 -17.63 1.47
C CYS A 201 8.07 -16.75 0.32
N MET A 202 8.64 -15.55 0.18
CA MET A 202 8.25 -14.58 -0.84
C MET A 202 8.40 -15.16 -2.25
N ARG A 203 9.52 -15.81 -2.55
CA ARG A 203 9.75 -16.44 -3.87
C ARG A 203 8.70 -17.49 -4.20
N ARG A 204 8.39 -18.37 -3.25
CA ARG A 204 7.40 -19.44 -3.42
C ARG A 204 6.01 -18.85 -3.64
N LEU A 205 5.56 -17.97 -2.73
CA LEU A 205 4.20 -17.41 -2.77
C LEU A 205 4.00 -16.48 -3.97
N ARG A 206 5.00 -15.66 -4.33
CA ARG A 206 4.97 -14.87 -5.57
C ARG A 206 4.80 -15.74 -6.81
N SER A 207 5.57 -16.83 -6.91
CA SER A 207 5.48 -17.76 -8.03
C SER A 207 4.10 -18.42 -8.12
N GLU A 208 3.57 -18.84 -6.98
CA GLU A 208 2.24 -19.45 -6.90
C GLU A 208 1.13 -18.46 -7.25
N PHE A 209 1.17 -17.25 -6.68
CA PHE A 209 0.23 -16.17 -6.95
C PHE A 209 0.14 -15.86 -8.45
N TRP A 210 1.27 -15.57 -9.08
CA TRP A 210 1.30 -15.19 -10.49
C TRP A 210 0.98 -16.32 -11.46
N ARG A 211 1.17 -17.56 -11.06
CA ARG A 211 0.73 -18.72 -11.86
C ARG A 211 -0.77 -18.91 -11.77
N ARG A 212 -1.38 -18.75 -10.59
CA ARG A 212 -2.77 -19.15 -10.32
C ARG A 212 -3.78 -18.02 -10.51
N VAL A 213 -3.48 -16.80 -10.01
CA VAL A 213 -4.47 -15.72 -9.98
C VAL A 213 -4.87 -15.25 -11.38
N PRO A 214 -3.93 -14.89 -12.30
CA PRO A 214 -4.33 -14.48 -13.64
C PRO A 214 -5.10 -15.56 -14.40
N GLU A 215 -4.68 -16.82 -14.32
CA GLU A 215 -5.36 -17.96 -14.95
C GLU A 215 -6.77 -18.15 -14.40
N ALA A 216 -6.92 -18.10 -13.07
CA ALA A 216 -8.19 -18.37 -12.41
C ALA A 216 -9.21 -17.23 -12.51
N THR A 217 -8.75 -15.99 -12.68
CA THR A 217 -9.60 -14.78 -12.63
C THR A 217 -9.66 -14.02 -13.96
N GLY A 218 -8.83 -14.37 -14.94
CA GLY A 218 -8.68 -13.60 -16.18
C GLY A 218 -8.11 -12.20 -15.94
N ALA A 219 -7.33 -12.01 -14.86
CA ALA A 219 -6.69 -10.73 -14.57
C ALA A 219 -5.64 -10.37 -15.63
N ILE A 220 -5.57 -9.09 -15.95
CA ILE A 220 -4.52 -8.53 -16.80
C ILE A 220 -3.21 -8.53 -16.00
N ASP A 221 -2.28 -9.39 -16.40
CA ASP A 221 -0.92 -9.45 -15.86
C ASP A 221 -0.06 -8.34 -16.49
N MET A 222 0.34 -7.36 -15.69
CA MET A 222 1.16 -6.25 -16.19
C MET A 222 2.65 -6.57 -16.30
N ARG A 223 3.15 -7.68 -15.74
CA ARG A 223 4.59 -8.03 -15.75
C ARG A 223 5.21 -8.09 -17.16
N PRO A 224 4.59 -8.80 -18.15
CA PRO A 224 5.15 -8.82 -19.50
C PRO A 224 5.22 -7.43 -20.15
N THR A 225 4.16 -6.63 -19.95
CA THR A 225 4.06 -5.28 -20.50
C THR A 225 5.13 -4.35 -19.92
N LEU A 226 5.33 -4.39 -18.59
CA LEU A 226 6.33 -3.55 -17.92
C LEU A 226 7.76 -3.95 -18.29
N ARG A 227 8.06 -5.26 -18.36
CA ARG A 227 9.38 -5.75 -18.80
C ARG A 227 9.69 -5.39 -20.25
N GLU A 228 8.69 -5.42 -21.12
CA GLU A 228 8.87 -5.01 -22.53
C GLU A 228 9.10 -3.49 -22.61
N LEU A 229 8.36 -2.72 -21.83
CA LEU A 229 8.53 -1.27 -21.76
C LEU A 229 9.94 -0.90 -21.26
N ASP A 230 10.43 -1.61 -20.24
CA ASP A 230 11.75 -1.41 -19.63
C ASP A 230 12.88 -1.67 -20.62
N ARG A 231 12.77 -2.76 -21.43
CA ARG A 231 13.76 -3.08 -22.48
C ARG A 231 13.87 -2.03 -23.59
N ARG A 232 12.82 -1.22 -23.78
CA ARG A 232 12.75 -0.19 -24.85
C ARG A 232 13.13 1.19 -24.35
N ARG A 233 13.47 1.34 -23.09
CA ARG A 233 13.68 2.65 -22.45
C ARG A 233 15.02 2.68 -21.72
N ASP A 234 15.63 3.85 -21.73
CA ASP A 234 16.83 4.11 -20.92
C ASP A 234 16.50 4.29 -19.44
N ASP A 235 15.27 4.77 -19.12
CA ASP A 235 14.79 4.96 -17.76
C ASP A 235 13.97 3.74 -17.31
N PRO A 236 14.25 3.14 -16.14
CA PRO A 236 13.47 2.05 -15.59
C PRO A 236 12.01 2.45 -15.31
N VAL A 237 11.10 1.49 -15.43
CA VAL A 237 9.65 1.72 -15.21
C VAL A 237 9.34 2.07 -13.77
N PHE A 238 10.14 1.57 -12.81
CA PHE A 238 10.11 2.00 -11.42
C PHE A 238 11.33 2.87 -11.11
N THR A 239 11.20 3.75 -10.11
CA THR A 239 12.39 4.41 -9.54
C THR A 239 13.00 3.56 -8.43
N LYS A 240 14.29 3.75 -8.17
CA LYS A 240 15.00 3.01 -7.11
C LYS A 240 14.40 3.21 -5.72
N ILE A 241 13.74 4.36 -5.47
CA ILE A 241 13.40 4.83 -4.13
C ILE A 241 11.89 5.03 -3.88
N ASP A 242 11.03 4.63 -4.82
CA ASP A 242 9.58 4.73 -4.67
C ASP A 242 8.94 3.36 -4.93
N THR A 243 7.83 3.03 -4.29
CA THR A 243 7.15 1.74 -4.45
C THR A 243 6.36 1.66 -5.75
N HIS A 244 5.96 2.79 -6.30
CA HIS A 244 5.09 2.86 -7.46
C HIS A 244 5.88 2.86 -8.78
N TRP A 245 5.24 2.37 -9.83
CA TRP A 245 5.72 2.62 -11.18
C TRP A 245 5.73 4.11 -11.51
N ARG A 246 6.50 4.49 -12.52
CA ARG A 246 6.47 5.85 -13.06
C ARG A 246 5.25 6.02 -14.00
N HIS A 247 5.01 7.24 -14.46
CA HIS A 247 3.98 7.53 -15.47
C HIS A 247 4.00 6.62 -16.69
N ALA A 248 5.18 6.13 -17.09
CA ALA A 248 5.29 5.18 -18.20
C ALA A 248 4.58 3.85 -17.91
N GLY A 249 4.71 3.34 -16.66
CA GLY A 249 4.00 2.14 -16.21
C GLY A 249 2.49 2.38 -16.09
N GLY A 250 2.09 3.52 -15.50
CA GLY A 250 0.68 3.91 -15.41
C GLY A 250 0.01 4.06 -16.78
N LEU A 251 0.68 4.72 -17.74
CA LEU A 251 0.19 4.84 -19.12
C LEU A 251 0.09 3.47 -19.82
N ALA A 252 1.06 2.59 -19.59
CA ALA A 252 1.02 1.24 -20.15
C ALA A 252 -0.14 0.42 -19.56
N MET A 253 -0.44 0.58 -18.27
CA MET A 253 -1.61 -0.03 -17.64
C MET A 253 -2.91 0.47 -18.28
N VAL A 254 -3.07 1.79 -18.43
CA VAL A 254 -4.25 2.38 -19.05
C VAL A 254 -4.44 1.90 -20.49
N ARG A 255 -3.35 1.82 -21.28
CA ARG A 255 -3.38 1.27 -22.63
C ARG A 255 -3.83 -0.19 -22.65
N ARG A 256 -3.31 -1.02 -21.73
CA ARG A 256 -3.70 -2.44 -21.63
C ARG A 256 -5.16 -2.61 -21.21
N LEU A 257 -5.63 -1.78 -20.28
CA LEU A 257 -7.02 -1.77 -19.87
C LEU A 257 -7.94 -1.36 -21.03
N ALA A 258 -7.66 -0.24 -21.69
CA ALA A 258 -8.45 0.24 -22.83
C ALA A 258 -8.51 -0.79 -23.97
N GLU A 259 -7.37 -1.37 -24.38
CA GLU A 259 -7.32 -2.44 -25.40
C GLU A 259 -8.09 -3.71 -25.00
N SER A 260 -8.24 -3.98 -23.70
CA SER A 260 -9.03 -5.13 -23.23
C SER A 260 -10.52 -4.88 -23.29
N LEU A 261 -10.95 -3.62 -23.28
CA LEU A 261 -12.35 -3.19 -23.38
C LEU A 261 -12.77 -3.01 -24.84
N ASP A 262 -11.98 -2.25 -25.61
CA ASP A 262 -12.22 -2.00 -27.03
C ASP A 262 -10.90 -2.25 -27.82
N PRO A 263 -10.74 -3.44 -28.43
CA PRO A 263 -9.55 -3.78 -29.20
C PRO A 263 -9.29 -2.82 -30.37
N GLY A 264 -8.14 -2.18 -30.38
CA GLY A 264 -7.72 -1.22 -31.38
C GLY A 264 -8.02 0.25 -31.02
N VAL A 265 -8.68 0.52 -29.90
CA VAL A 265 -9.00 1.90 -29.45
C VAL A 265 -7.75 2.77 -29.29
N THR A 266 -6.62 2.17 -28.92
CA THR A 266 -5.37 2.92 -28.69
C THR A 266 -4.54 3.17 -29.95
N THR A 267 -5.00 2.77 -31.12
CA THR A 267 -4.27 2.94 -32.40
C THR A 267 -4.13 4.40 -32.82
N THR A 268 -5.06 5.24 -32.42
CA THR A 268 -5.04 6.68 -32.69
C THR A 268 -4.30 7.50 -31.64
N TRP A 269 -3.88 6.85 -30.53
CA TRP A 269 -3.25 7.55 -29.43
C TRP A 269 -1.91 8.16 -29.80
N LYS A 270 -1.82 9.47 -29.66
CA LYS A 270 -0.56 10.21 -29.73
C LYS A 270 -0.09 10.49 -28.31
N VAL A 271 1.10 9.99 -28.00
CA VAL A 271 1.73 10.15 -26.68
C VAL A 271 3.04 10.91 -26.88
N GLU A 272 3.20 12.01 -26.14
CA GLU A 272 4.41 12.83 -26.18
C GLU A 272 4.95 13.04 -24.76
N PRO A 273 6.28 13.32 -24.61
CA PRO A 273 6.83 13.71 -23.30
C PRO A 273 6.11 14.94 -22.77
N GLY A 274 5.64 14.86 -21.54
CA GLY A 274 4.97 15.93 -20.82
C GLY A 274 5.90 16.71 -19.87
N ARG A 275 5.33 17.31 -18.84
CA ARG A 275 6.07 18.09 -17.85
C ARG A 275 6.96 17.19 -16.97
N THR A 276 8.01 17.80 -16.42
CA THR A 276 8.80 17.23 -15.33
C THR A 276 8.49 17.97 -14.04
N TYR A 277 8.51 17.25 -12.91
CA TYR A 277 8.32 17.81 -11.59
C TYR A 277 9.03 16.98 -10.54
N GLN A 278 9.23 17.53 -9.33
CA GLN A 278 9.75 16.77 -8.20
C GLN A 278 8.61 16.07 -7.49
N HIS A 279 8.85 14.82 -7.12
CA HIS A 279 7.93 13.99 -6.36
C HIS A 279 8.67 13.40 -5.16
N ARG A 280 8.05 13.46 -4.00
CA ARG A 280 8.61 12.88 -2.77
C ARG A 280 8.49 11.36 -2.84
N ALA A 281 9.61 10.68 -2.66
CA ALA A 281 9.64 9.23 -2.63
C ALA A 281 9.07 8.70 -1.31
N ASP A 282 8.29 7.63 -1.37
CA ASP A 282 7.62 7.04 -0.23
C ASP A 282 8.55 6.15 0.64
N ILE A 283 9.43 5.34 0.05
CA ILE A 283 10.26 4.39 0.80
C ILE A 283 11.27 5.08 1.74
N PRO A 284 12.03 6.12 1.32
CA PRO A 284 12.95 6.80 2.23
C PRO A 284 12.27 7.41 3.46
N ALA A 285 11.01 7.83 3.33
CA ALA A 285 10.26 8.39 4.45
C ALA A 285 10.05 7.37 5.60
N LEU A 286 9.98 6.07 5.29
CA LEU A 286 9.85 4.99 6.26
C LEU A 286 11.09 4.85 7.16
N VAL A 287 12.25 5.27 6.67
CA VAL A 287 13.51 5.29 7.41
C VAL A 287 13.97 6.72 7.74
N GLY A 288 13.05 7.65 7.88
CA GLY A 288 13.33 9.01 8.32
C GLY A 288 14.12 9.87 7.34
N LYS A 289 14.12 9.55 6.05
CA LYS A 289 14.84 10.32 5.03
C LYS A 289 13.87 10.96 4.06
N ASP A 290 13.97 12.28 3.90
CA ASP A 290 13.26 12.98 2.83
C ASP A 290 14.09 12.92 1.55
N ARG A 291 13.56 12.27 0.53
CA ARG A 291 14.15 12.25 -0.81
C ARG A 291 13.08 12.52 -1.86
N GLU A 292 13.47 13.30 -2.83
CA GLU A 292 12.66 13.56 -4.02
C GLU A 292 13.33 12.96 -5.24
N TRP A 293 12.53 12.69 -6.25
CA TRP A 293 13.01 12.27 -7.56
C TRP A 293 12.27 13.02 -8.66
N THR A 294 12.93 13.17 -9.79
CA THR A 294 12.36 13.85 -10.95
C THR A 294 11.41 12.92 -11.70
N VAL A 295 10.15 13.29 -11.71
CA VAL A 295 9.10 12.59 -12.44
C VAL A 295 8.93 13.24 -13.81
N ARG A 296 8.87 12.42 -14.87
CA ARG A 296 8.47 12.83 -16.22
C ARG A 296 7.10 12.26 -16.51
N SER A 297 6.13 13.13 -16.78
CA SER A 297 4.80 12.73 -17.25
C SER A 297 4.76 12.64 -18.79
N TYR A 298 3.59 12.28 -19.29
CA TYR A 298 3.29 12.28 -20.73
C TYR A 298 2.04 13.10 -20.96
N SER A 299 1.87 13.61 -22.18
CA SER A 299 0.60 14.02 -22.73
C SER A 299 -0.02 12.87 -23.50
N LEU A 300 -1.34 12.79 -23.50
CA LEU A 300 -2.10 11.79 -24.24
C LEU A 300 -3.23 12.47 -25.02
N ALA A 301 -3.17 12.40 -26.34
CA ALA A 301 -4.24 12.77 -27.26
C ALA A 301 -4.87 11.49 -27.81
N PRO A 302 -6.06 11.06 -27.34
CA PRO A 302 -6.69 9.81 -27.77
C PRO A 302 -7.01 9.78 -29.28
N ASP A 303 -7.44 10.90 -29.83
CA ASP A 303 -7.78 11.08 -31.25
C ASP A 303 -6.60 11.51 -32.13
N GLY A 304 -5.36 11.51 -31.58
CA GLY A 304 -4.16 12.01 -32.26
C GLY A 304 -4.08 13.55 -32.35
N GLY A 305 -5.07 14.26 -31.85
CA GLY A 305 -5.20 15.74 -31.89
C GLY A 305 -4.61 16.44 -30.68
N ALA A 306 -5.44 17.09 -29.87
CA ALA A 306 -5.02 17.84 -28.70
C ALA A 306 -4.88 16.94 -27.46
N ASP A 307 -3.88 17.26 -26.62
CA ASP A 307 -3.68 16.64 -25.31
C ASP A 307 -4.98 16.71 -24.46
N ASN A 308 -5.38 15.58 -23.92
CA ASN A 308 -6.55 15.45 -23.05
C ASN A 308 -6.16 15.08 -21.61
N THR A 309 -4.87 15.03 -21.29
CA THR A 309 -4.35 14.64 -19.98
C THR A 309 -4.76 15.63 -18.90
N ARG A 310 -5.26 15.13 -17.77
CA ARG A 310 -5.63 15.94 -16.60
C ARG A 310 -4.93 15.41 -15.36
N PHE A 311 -4.12 16.25 -14.72
CA PHE A 311 -3.44 15.91 -13.47
C PHE A 311 -4.37 16.17 -12.29
N LEU A 312 -4.62 15.15 -11.52
CA LEU A 312 -5.55 15.13 -10.41
C LEU A 312 -4.76 15.14 -9.11
N GLY A 313 -5.16 16.00 -8.18
CA GLY A 313 -4.61 16.05 -6.82
C GLY A 313 -5.47 15.25 -5.85
N SER A 314 -5.77 13.98 -6.17
CA SER A 314 -6.59 13.10 -5.34
C SER A 314 -5.83 11.84 -4.96
N ASP A 315 -6.05 11.37 -3.74
CA ASP A 315 -5.63 10.06 -3.22
C ASP A 315 -6.77 9.01 -3.33
N PHE A 316 -7.89 9.37 -3.95
CA PHE A 316 -9.09 8.54 -4.14
C PHE A 316 -9.75 8.05 -2.84
N GLN A 317 -9.45 8.65 -1.71
CA GLN A 317 -10.16 8.37 -0.44
C GLN A 317 -11.65 8.71 -0.55
N GLU A 318 -11.98 9.76 -1.31
CA GLU A 318 -13.35 10.04 -1.77
C GLU A 318 -13.48 9.65 -3.23
N PRO A 319 -14.61 9.04 -3.66
CA PRO A 319 -14.82 8.70 -5.07
C PRO A 319 -14.68 9.92 -5.99
N LEU A 320 -13.82 9.83 -6.98
CA LEU A 320 -13.53 10.89 -7.94
C LEU A 320 -14.15 10.58 -9.29
N ARG A 321 -15.15 11.37 -9.70
CA ARG A 321 -15.74 11.27 -11.03
C ARG A 321 -15.09 12.24 -12.00
N LEU A 322 -14.77 11.74 -13.17
CA LEU A 322 -14.14 12.46 -14.27
C LEU A 322 -14.95 12.26 -15.53
N GLU A 323 -15.47 13.38 -16.05
CA GLU A 323 -16.26 13.39 -17.28
C GLU A 323 -15.59 14.27 -18.33
N SER A 324 -15.66 13.84 -19.57
CA SER A 324 -15.24 14.61 -20.72
C SER A 324 -16.08 14.23 -21.95
N ARG A 325 -16.08 15.11 -22.95
CA ARG A 325 -16.74 14.79 -24.21
C ARG A 325 -16.02 13.61 -24.88
N ALA A 326 -16.77 12.58 -25.23
CA ALA A 326 -16.29 11.44 -26.00
C ALA A 326 -15.61 11.87 -27.31
N ARG A 327 -14.51 11.22 -27.63
CA ARG A 327 -13.70 11.42 -28.85
C ARG A 327 -13.23 10.06 -29.36
N PRO A 328 -12.88 9.93 -30.64
CA PRO A 328 -12.22 8.73 -31.15
C PRO A 328 -11.01 8.37 -30.28
N GLY A 329 -10.80 7.08 -30.04
CA GLY A 329 -9.71 6.60 -29.19
C GLY A 329 -9.96 6.68 -27.68
N MET A 330 -11.18 7.00 -27.26
CA MET A 330 -11.61 6.93 -25.87
C MET A 330 -12.57 5.77 -25.66
N ILE A 331 -12.58 5.24 -24.46
CA ILE A 331 -13.66 4.36 -23.96
C ILE A 331 -14.85 5.24 -23.62
N ASP A 332 -15.98 4.99 -24.26
CA ASP A 332 -17.21 5.79 -24.11
C ASP A 332 -18.17 5.21 -23.09
N GLU A 333 -18.10 3.91 -22.86
CA GLU A 333 -18.90 3.23 -21.85
C GLU A 333 -18.59 3.76 -20.45
N PRO A 334 -19.61 4.19 -19.67
CA PRO A 334 -19.43 4.66 -18.30
C PRO A 334 -18.70 3.62 -17.45
N THR A 335 -17.49 3.97 -17.02
CA THR A 335 -16.59 3.05 -16.30
C THR A 335 -16.51 3.39 -14.83
N ARG A 336 -16.62 2.41 -13.97
CA ARG A 336 -16.45 2.54 -12.51
C ARG A 336 -15.28 1.68 -12.05
N MET A 337 -14.34 2.31 -11.38
CA MET A 337 -13.06 1.70 -11.03
C MET A 337 -12.85 1.68 -9.52
N ILE A 338 -12.49 0.51 -8.99
CA ILE A 338 -11.94 0.38 -7.64
C ILE A 338 -10.42 0.20 -7.80
N ALA A 339 -9.64 1.10 -7.21
CA ALA A 339 -8.21 1.15 -7.46
C ALA A 339 -7.42 1.64 -6.25
N ASP A 340 -6.20 1.13 -6.10
CA ASP A 340 -5.30 1.54 -5.04
C ASP A 340 -4.30 2.63 -5.48
N SER A 341 -3.27 2.87 -4.68
CA SER A 341 -2.28 3.93 -4.88
C SER A 341 -1.47 3.82 -6.18
N PHE A 342 -1.39 2.65 -6.81
CA PHE A 342 -0.70 2.51 -8.11
C PHE A 342 -1.40 3.31 -9.22
N THR A 343 -2.70 3.54 -9.09
CA THR A 343 -3.47 4.37 -10.02
C THR A 343 -3.06 5.86 -10.00
N GLN A 344 -2.35 6.35 -8.97
CA GLN A 344 -1.95 7.77 -8.93
C GLN A 344 -1.18 8.22 -10.18
N PHE A 345 -0.26 7.40 -10.70
CA PHE A 345 0.50 7.69 -11.93
C PHE A 345 -0.23 7.28 -13.22
N ALA A 346 -1.35 6.58 -13.10
CA ALA A 346 -2.23 6.21 -14.21
C ALA A 346 -3.41 7.19 -14.39
N SER A 347 -3.87 7.81 -13.30
CA SER A 347 -5.06 8.66 -13.26
C SER A 347 -5.12 9.76 -14.31
N PRO A 348 -4.00 10.46 -14.69
CA PRO A 348 -4.05 11.46 -15.75
C PRO A 348 -4.42 10.87 -17.12
N TYR A 349 -4.06 9.62 -17.35
CA TYR A 349 -4.31 8.93 -18.62
C TYR A 349 -5.67 8.25 -18.64
N LEU A 350 -6.17 7.79 -17.48
CA LEU A 350 -7.57 7.39 -17.32
C LEU A 350 -8.49 8.57 -17.63
N ALA A 351 -8.21 9.74 -17.05
CA ALA A 351 -8.95 10.97 -17.34
C ALA A 351 -8.89 11.40 -18.82
N ALA A 352 -7.81 11.03 -19.52
CA ALA A 352 -7.62 11.36 -20.94
C ALA A 352 -8.33 10.39 -21.88
N SER A 353 -8.46 9.11 -21.51
CA SER A 353 -8.88 8.04 -22.39
C SER A 353 -10.24 7.40 -22.08
N PHE A 354 -10.90 7.84 -21.00
CA PHE A 354 -12.28 7.46 -20.67
C PHE A 354 -13.16 8.69 -20.67
N SER A 355 -14.35 8.61 -21.30
CA SER A 355 -15.27 9.75 -21.37
C SER A 355 -16.00 9.97 -20.04
N ASP A 356 -16.35 8.90 -19.32
CA ASP A 356 -16.94 8.93 -17.99
C ASP A 356 -16.30 7.82 -17.11
N ILE A 357 -15.43 8.22 -16.18
CA ILE A 357 -14.83 7.29 -15.23
C ILE A 357 -14.97 7.81 -13.80
N THR A 358 -15.38 6.93 -12.88
CA THR A 358 -15.33 7.20 -11.44
C THR A 358 -14.31 6.24 -10.81
N ILE A 359 -13.38 6.79 -10.02
CA ILE A 359 -12.34 6.02 -9.32
C ILE A 359 -12.60 6.12 -7.83
N ALA A 360 -12.64 4.99 -7.13
CA ALA A 360 -12.78 4.90 -5.67
C ALA A 360 -11.75 3.95 -5.07
N HIS A 361 -11.34 4.19 -3.83
CA HIS A 361 -10.40 3.33 -3.12
C HIS A 361 -11.10 2.05 -2.62
N PRO A 362 -10.40 0.90 -2.50
CA PRO A 362 -10.96 -0.34 -1.95
C PRO A 362 -11.58 -0.19 -0.56
N ASP A 363 -11.06 0.72 0.28
CA ASP A 363 -11.59 0.99 1.62
C ASP A 363 -12.99 1.62 1.60
N ASN A 364 -13.37 2.28 0.51
CA ASN A 364 -14.74 2.79 0.34
C ASN A 364 -15.75 1.65 0.30
N VAL A 365 -15.39 0.47 -0.26
CA VAL A 365 -16.26 -0.71 -0.27
C VAL A 365 -16.55 -1.19 1.15
N LEU A 366 -15.54 -1.09 2.05
CA LEU A 366 -15.70 -1.48 3.45
C LEU A 366 -16.50 -0.45 4.26
N SER A 367 -16.23 0.84 4.06
CA SER A 367 -16.84 1.94 4.83
C SER A 367 -18.28 2.26 4.38
N ASP A 368 -18.57 2.19 3.07
CA ASP A 368 -19.90 2.43 2.49
C ASP A 368 -20.18 1.48 1.32
N PRO A 369 -20.42 0.19 1.57
CA PRO A 369 -20.70 -0.78 0.50
C PRO A 369 -21.96 -0.44 -0.30
N GLU A 370 -22.96 0.21 0.31
CA GLU A 370 -24.17 0.64 -0.38
C GLU A 370 -23.88 1.82 -1.33
N GLY A 371 -23.10 2.81 -0.91
CA GLY A 371 -22.67 3.93 -1.74
C GLY A 371 -21.83 3.47 -2.91
N VAL A 372 -20.85 2.60 -2.66
CA VAL A 372 -20.06 1.99 -3.73
C VAL A 372 -20.94 1.15 -4.67
N GLY A 373 -21.87 0.37 -4.13
CA GLY A 373 -22.81 -0.40 -4.95
C GLY A 373 -23.62 0.48 -5.89
N ARG A 374 -24.10 1.64 -5.42
CA ARG A 374 -24.81 2.64 -6.26
C ARG A 374 -23.86 3.24 -7.30
N MET A 375 -22.64 3.62 -6.89
CA MET A 375 -21.64 4.13 -7.83
C MET A 375 -21.34 3.10 -8.93
N LEU A 376 -21.11 1.83 -8.60
CA LEU A 376 -20.87 0.79 -9.58
C LEU A 376 -22.10 0.56 -10.49
N ALA A 377 -23.32 0.75 -9.96
CA ALA A 377 -24.55 0.61 -10.71
C ALA A 377 -24.75 1.69 -11.79
N GLU A 378 -24.07 2.83 -11.70
CA GLU A 378 -24.06 3.88 -12.71
C GLU A 378 -23.14 3.58 -13.91
N GLY A 379 -22.35 2.50 -13.86
CA GLY A 379 -21.43 2.11 -14.92
C GLY A 379 -21.94 0.97 -15.77
N GLU A 380 -21.42 0.86 -16.99
CA GLU A 380 -21.53 -0.30 -17.87
C GLU A 380 -20.32 -1.21 -17.74
N VAL A 381 -19.17 -0.62 -17.40
CA VAL A 381 -17.91 -1.31 -17.14
C VAL A 381 -17.50 -1.12 -15.69
N VAL A 382 -17.12 -2.22 -15.03
CA VAL A 382 -16.52 -2.22 -13.69
C VAL A 382 -15.10 -2.74 -13.79
N THR A 383 -14.13 -1.96 -13.29
CA THR A 383 -12.72 -2.34 -13.31
C THR A 383 -12.13 -2.33 -11.92
N PHE A 384 -11.27 -3.31 -11.64
CA PHE A 384 -10.44 -3.30 -10.44
C PHE A 384 -8.97 -3.19 -10.83
N GLU A 385 -8.22 -2.34 -10.13
CA GLU A 385 -6.77 -2.28 -10.19
C GLU A 385 -6.20 -2.47 -8.79
N PHE A 386 -5.40 -3.52 -8.61
CA PHE A 386 -4.87 -3.91 -7.30
C PHE A 386 -3.38 -4.19 -7.37
N SER A 387 -2.65 -3.71 -6.37
CA SER A 387 -1.23 -4.06 -6.20
C SER A 387 -1.06 -5.51 -5.78
N GLU A 388 0.00 -6.13 -6.29
CA GLU A 388 0.36 -7.53 -5.99
C GLU A 388 0.45 -7.79 -4.49
N ARG A 389 1.15 -6.91 -3.72
CA ARG A 389 1.39 -7.10 -2.29
C ARG A 389 0.11 -7.15 -1.47
N PHE A 390 -0.80 -6.21 -1.70
CA PHE A 390 -2.08 -6.17 -0.98
C PHE A 390 -2.97 -7.35 -1.37
N LEU A 391 -3.02 -7.67 -2.67
CA LEU A 391 -3.83 -8.77 -3.15
C LEU A 391 -3.29 -10.13 -2.69
N ALA A 392 -1.97 -10.38 -2.86
CA ALA A 392 -1.34 -11.64 -2.44
C ALA A 392 -1.31 -11.81 -0.91
N GLY A 393 -1.30 -10.70 -0.17
CA GLY A 393 -1.42 -10.69 1.28
C GLY A 393 -2.84 -10.84 1.80
N GLY A 394 -3.85 -10.84 0.92
CA GLY A 394 -5.26 -10.93 1.33
C GLY A 394 -5.73 -9.71 2.12
N ARG A 395 -5.12 -8.53 1.89
CA ARG A 395 -5.33 -7.30 2.66
C ARG A 395 -6.56 -6.49 2.21
N TYR A 396 -7.18 -6.85 1.08
CA TYR A 396 -8.41 -6.20 0.66
C TYR A 396 -9.63 -6.84 1.34
N ALA A 397 -10.12 -6.22 2.41
CA ALA A 397 -11.28 -6.69 3.16
C ALA A 397 -12.55 -6.80 2.29
N MET A 398 -12.61 -6.05 1.18
CA MET A 398 -13.69 -6.15 0.20
C MET A 398 -13.78 -7.54 -0.49
N LEU A 399 -12.75 -8.39 -0.38
CA LEU A 399 -12.80 -9.76 -0.89
C LEU A 399 -13.58 -10.71 0.02
N ALA A 400 -13.99 -10.26 1.21
CA ALA A 400 -14.89 -11.03 2.06
C ALA A 400 -16.22 -11.31 1.33
N PRO A 401 -16.81 -12.51 1.54
CA PRO A 401 -18.00 -12.94 0.80
C PRO A 401 -19.18 -11.99 0.86
N ASP A 402 -19.45 -11.43 2.03
CA ASP A 402 -20.58 -10.56 2.30
C ASP A 402 -20.48 -9.22 1.55
N MET A 403 -19.29 -8.68 1.29
CA MET A 403 -19.10 -7.44 0.56
C MET A 403 -19.58 -7.57 -0.89
N ALA A 404 -19.12 -8.61 -1.59
CA ALA A 404 -19.53 -8.86 -2.96
C ALA A 404 -21.05 -9.17 -3.06
N GLU A 405 -21.63 -9.83 -2.07
CA GLU A 405 -23.06 -10.12 -2.02
C GLU A 405 -23.89 -8.84 -1.83
N ARG A 406 -23.54 -7.98 -0.87
CA ARG A 406 -24.21 -6.68 -0.63
C ARG A 406 -24.20 -5.79 -1.86
N VAL A 407 -23.04 -5.63 -2.48
CA VAL A 407 -22.91 -4.84 -3.71
C VAL A 407 -23.67 -5.52 -4.86
N GLY A 408 -23.56 -6.84 -4.99
CA GLY A 408 -24.24 -7.63 -6.02
C GLY A 408 -25.76 -7.49 -5.99
N GLU A 409 -26.37 -7.41 -4.80
CA GLU A 409 -27.83 -7.15 -4.69
C GLU A 409 -28.24 -5.78 -5.23
N ILE A 410 -27.36 -4.77 -5.11
CA ILE A 410 -27.62 -3.45 -5.67
C ILE A 410 -27.49 -3.48 -7.19
N LEU A 411 -26.42 -4.11 -7.71
CA LEU A 411 -26.21 -4.24 -9.15
C LEU A 411 -27.35 -5.01 -9.83
N LYS A 412 -27.81 -6.08 -9.21
CA LYS A 412 -28.94 -6.91 -9.70
C LYS A 412 -30.26 -6.15 -9.80
N ARG A 413 -30.49 -5.18 -8.91
CA ARG A 413 -31.68 -4.30 -8.97
C ARG A 413 -31.59 -3.21 -10.03
N ASN A 414 -30.38 -2.96 -10.54
CA ASN A 414 -30.07 -1.96 -11.53
C ASN A 414 -29.26 -2.59 -12.69
N PRO A 415 -29.84 -3.52 -13.45
CA PRO A 415 -29.13 -4.18 -14.55
C PRO A 415 -28.86 -3.19 -15.69
N VAL A 416 -27.85 -3.49 -16.51
CA VAL A 416 -27.53 -2.79 -17.77
C VAL A 416 -28.10 -3.59 -18.93
#